data_874822a88e4a4329c868c408d3004041
#
_entry.id   874822a88e4a4329c868c408d3004041
#
_cell.length_a   1.000
_cell.length_b   1.000
_cell.length_c   1.000
_cell.angle_alpha   90.00
_cell.angle_beta   90.00
_cell.angle_gamma   90.00
#
_symmetry.space_group_name_H-M   'P 1'
#
loop_
_entity.id
_entity.type
_entity.pdbx_description
1 polymer ?
#
loop_
_entity_poly.entity_id
_entity_poly.type
_entity_poly.pdbx_seq_one_letter_code
_entity_poly.pdbx_strand_id
1 'polypeptide(L)'
;MNVADELAIRALVARYADAVCRRDPDAWAATWAEDCRWDLGGGRVTSGRAQTLGLWRSAIAKYDWVGQVVTTGLVEVDGDRGRGSWYLIEFNHRAQGDGTLHLGHYDDEYVRTPDGWRFASRAMHMIYRGAMDRGVVVPLPPRGPGS
;
A
#
# COMPACT_ATOMS: atom_id res chain seq x y z
N MET A 1 20.04 -15.02 2.03
CA MET A 1 18.95 -14.24 1.36
C MET A 1 19.46 -13.75 0.02
N ASN A 2 18.67 -13.88 -1.02
CA ASN A 2 19.03 -13.37 -2.35
C ASN A 2 18.73 -11.87 -2.41
N VAL A 3 19.73 -11.05 -2.67
CA VAL A 3 19.60 -9.59 -2.78
C VAL A 3 18.60 -9.18 -3.87
N ALA A 4 18.54 -9.93 -4.97
CA ALA A 4 17.58 -9.65 -6.04
C ALA A 4 16.12 -9.78 -5.58
N ASP A 5 15.83 -10.77 -4.74
CA ASP A 5 14.49 -10.95 -4.18
C ASP A 5 14.13 -9.85 -3.18
N GLU A 6 15.08 -9.46 -2.32
CA GLU A 6 14.87 -8.33 -1.42
C GLU A 6 14.57 -7.04 -2.19
N LEU A 7 15.35 -6.74 -3.23
CA LEU A 7 15.13 -5.56 -4.07
C LEU A 7 13.79 -5.63 -4.80
N ALA A 8 13.38 -6.81 -5.27
CA ALA A 8 12.10 -7.00 -5.94
C ALA A 8 10.90 -6.77 -4.99
N ILE A 9 11.01 -7.22 -3.73
CA ILE A 9 9.98 -6.97 -2.71
C ILE A 9 9.96 -5.49 -2.32
N ARG A 10 11.11 -4.85 -2.15
CA ARG A 10 11.17 -3.39 -1.89
C ARG A 10 10.53 -2.60 -3.03
N ALA A 11 10.77 -3.00 -4.28
CA ALA A 11 10.13 -2.40 -5.45
C ALA A 11 8.62 -2.65 -5.48
N LEU A 12 8.15 -3.82 -5.04
CA LEU A 12 6.72 -4.11 -4.90
C LEU A 12 6.04 -3.17 -3.91
N VAL A 13 6.66 -2.96 -2.74
CA VAL A 13 6.16 -2.03 -1.71
C VAL A 13 6.14 -0.59 -2.23
N ALA A 14 7.16 -0.18 -2.97
CA ALA A 14 7.20 1.14 -3.59
C ALA A 14 6.10 1.32 -4.65
N ARG A 15 5.86 0.32 -5.50
CA ARG A 15 4.76 0.35 -6.48
C ARG A 15 3.38 0.45 -5.82
N TYR A 16 3.17 -0.25 -4.72
CA TYR A 16 1.94 -0.14 -3.93
C TYR A 16 1.72 1.29 -3.45
N ALA A 17 2.71 1.90 -2.81
CA ALA A 17 2.62 3.27 -2.31
C ALA A 17 2.41 4.30 -3.44
N ASP A 18 3.10 4.14 -4.56
CA ASP A 18 2.90 5.00 -5.74
C ASP A 18 1.49 4.88 -6.31
N ALA A 19 0.95 3.66 -6.38
CA ALA A 19 -0.43 3.43 -6.84
C ALA A 19 -1.47 4.07 -5.90
N VAL A 20 -1.22 4.06 -4.59
CA VAL A 20 -2.05 4.79 -3.61
C VAL A 20 -2.01 6.29 -3.88
N CYS A 21 -0.82 6.87 -3.99
CA CYS A 21 -0.65 8.31 -4.24
C CYS A 21 -1.29 8.76 -5.57
N ARG A 22 -1.23 7.92 -6.59
CA ARG A 22 -1.83 8.19 -7.90
C ARG A 22 -3.30 7.82 -7.99
N ARG A 23 -3.82 7.13 -6.97
CA ARG A 23 -5.19 6.61 -6.96
C ARG A 23 -5.48 5.71 -8.17
N ASP A 24 -4.48 4.89 -8.54
CA ASP A 24 -4.50 3.99 -9.69
C ASP A 24 -4.95 2.58 -9.25
N PRO A 25 -6.21 2.19 -9.52
CA PRO A 25 -6.74 0.92 -9.06
C PRO A 25 -6.11 -0.30 -9.75
N ASP A 26 -5.73 -0.17 -10.99
CA ASP A 26 -5.16 -1.28 -11.76
C ASP A 26 -3.72 -1.55 -11.31
N ALA A 27 -2.90 -0.50 -11.18
CA ALA A 27 -1.55 -0.62 -10.63
C ALA A 27 -1.56 -1.13 -9.18
N TRP A 28 -2.51 -0.67 -8.36
CA TRP A 28 -2.65 -1.15 -6.98
C TRP A 28 -3.05 -2.63 -6.92
N ALA A 29 -4.05 -3.05 -7.69
CA ALA A 29 -4.50 -4.44 -7.75
C ALA A 29 -3.39 -5.39 -8.24
N ALA A 30 -2.55 -4.94 -9.17
CA ALA A 30 -1.44 -5.73 -9.70
C ALA A 30 -0.36 -6.06 -8.66
N THR A 31 -0.33 -5.38 -7.52
CA THR A 31 0.60 -5.70 -6.42
C THR A 31 0.17 -6.91 -5.58
N TRP A 32 -1.08 -7.33 -5.68
CA TRP A 32 -1.67 -8.38 -4.87
C TRP A 32 -1.70 -9.75 -5.58
N ALA A 33 -1.48 -10.82 -4.81
CA ALA A 33 -1.78 -12.17 -5.26
C ALA A 33 -3.29 -12.38 -5.41
N GLU A 34 -3.72 -13.37 -6.19
CA GLU A 34 -5.13 -13.64 -6.45
C GLU A 34 -5.90 -13.99 -5.17
N ASP A 35 -5.30 -14.80 -4.31
CA ASP A 35 -5.86 -15.30 -3.04
C ASP A 35 -5.38 -14.51 -1.81
N CYS A 36 -5.10 -13.23 -1.99
CA CYS A 36 -4.56 -12.36 -0.95
C CYS A 36 -5.52 -12.12 0.23
N ARG A 37 -4.93 -11.63 1.34
CA ARG A 37 -5.66 -11.19 2.53
C ARG A 37 -5.21 -9.78 2.93
N TRP A 38 -6.15 -8.88 3.10
CA TRP A 38 -5.89 -7.52 3.57
C TRP A 38 -6.61 -7.27 4.87
N ASP A 39 -5.89 -6.92 5.91
CA ASP A 39 -6.37 -6.62 7.24
C ASP A 39 -6.10 -5.15 7.57
N LEU A 40 -7.17 -4.36 7.65
CA LEU A 40 -7.10 -2.93 7.98
C LEU A 40 -7.23 -2.66 9.47
N GLY A 41 -7.32 -3.71 10.28
CA GLY A 41 -7.63 -3.60 11.70
C GLY A 41 -9.12 -3.34 11.98
N GLY A 42 -9.50 -3.45 13.24
CA GLY A 42 -10.89 -3.22 13.66
C GLY A 42 -11.92 -4.18 13.05
N GLY A 43 -11.50 -5.39 12.67
CA GLY A 43 -12.36 -6.40 12.04
C GLY A 43 -12.58 -6.21 10.53
N ARG A 44 -11.94 -5.24 9.92
CA ARG A 44 -12.04 -4.99 8.46
C ARG A 44 -11.03 -5.84 7.72
N VAL A 45 -11.42 -7.03 7.31
CA VAL A 45 -10.60 -8.00 6.60
C VAL A 45 -11.25 -8.34 5.26
N THR A 46 -10.45 -8.42 4.21
CA THR A 46 -10.86 -8.93 2.90
C THR A 46 -10.04 -10.13 2.50
N SER A 47 -10.61 -11.00 1.68
CA SER A 47 -9.96 -12.18 1.11
C SER A 47 -10.20 -12.23 -0.39
N GLY A 48 -9.11 -12.44 -1.14
CA GLY A 48 -9.12 -12.41 -2.60
C GLY A 48 -8.99 -11.00 -3.18
N ARG A 49 -8.29 -10.92 -4.32
CA ARG A 49 -7.95 -9.64 -4.96
C ARG A 49 -9.18 -8.82 -5.36
N ALA A 50 -10.24 -9.45 -5.83
CA ALA A 50 -11.44 -8.74 -6.25
C ALA A 50 -12.13 -8.03 -5.07
N GLN A 51 -12.30 -8.73 -3.94
CA GLN A 51 -12.88 -8.14 -2.73
C GLN A 51 -11.98 -7.04 -2.14
N THR A 52 -10.68 -7.28 -2.14
CA THR A 52 -9.67 -6.33 -1.66
C THR A 52 -9.67 -5.05 -2.48
N LEU A 53 -9.72 -5.15 -3.81
CA LEU A 53 -9.84 -4.00 -4.70
C LEU A 53 -11.16 -3.24 -4.50
N GLY A 54 -12.26 -3.95 -4.30
CA GLY A 54 -13.57 -3.33 -4.04
C GLY A 54 -13.57 -2.48 -2.77
N LEU A 55 -13.00 -2.99 -1.68
CA LEU A 55 -12.84 -2.23 -0.43
C LEU A 55 -11.91 -1.03 -0.62
N TRP A 56 -10.78 -1.20 -1.30
CA TRP A 56 -9.84 -0.11 -1.55
C TRP A 56 -10.46 1.02 -2.36
N ARG A 57 -11.20 0.70 -3.44
CA ARG A 57 -11.93 1.69 -4.25
C ARG A 57 -12.91 2.51 -3.40
N SER A 58 -13.65 1.85 -2.53
CA SER A 58 -14.59 2.52 -1.62
C SER A 58 -13.88 3.42 -0.60
N ALA A 59 -12.72 3.01 -0.13
CA ALA A 59 -11.93 3.78 0.82
C ALA A 59 -11.29 5.01 0.15
N ILE A 60 -10.64 4.82 -0.99
CA ILE A 60 -9.91 5.90 -1.70
C ILE A 60 -10.85 6.96 -2.25
N ALA A 61 -12.09 6.60 -2.61
CA ALA A 61 -13.09 7.52 -3.13
C ALA A 61 -13.50 8.60 -2.11
N LYS A 62 -13.25 8.38 -0.81
CA LYS A 62 -13.54 9.35 0.25
C LYS A 62 -12.54 10.50 0.30
N TYR A 63 -11.43 10.38 -0.39
CA TYR A 63 -10.35 11.37 -0.40
C TYR A 63 -10.29 12.07 -1.74
N ASP A 64 -10.05 13.37 -1.73
CA ASP A 64 -9.68 14.15 -2.90
C ASP A 64 -8.16 14.08 -3.14
N TRP A 65 -7.41 13.79 -2.09
CA TRP A 65 -5.97 13.61 -2.16
C TRP A 65 -5.47 12.64 -1.08
N VAL A 66 -4.46 11.86 -1.43
CA VAL A 66 -3.73 10.98 -0.51
C VAL A 66 -2.26 10.93 -0.89
N GLY A 67 -1.38 11.02 0.10
CA GLY A 67 0.04 10.81 -0.04
C GLY A 67 0.50 9.73 0.94
N GLN A 68 1.06 8.64 0.44
CA GLN A 68 1.58 7.56 1.26
C GLN A 68 3.09 7.46 1.09
N VAL A 69 3.81 7.52 2.19
CA VAL A 69 5.26 7.39 2.25
C VAL A 69 5.62 6.18 3.09
N VAL A 70 6.21 5.18 2.46
CA VAL A 70 6.79 4.04 3.17
C VAL A 70 8.25 4.38 3.44
N THR A 71 8.63 4.34 4.69
CA THR A 71 9.93 4.86 5.13
C THR A 71 10.96 3.76 5.28
N THR A 72 10.95 3.05 6.40
CA THR A 72 11.92 2.01 6.71
C THR A 72 11.23 0.66 6.84
N GLY A 73 11.95 -0.41 6.52
CA GLY A 73 11.39 -1.75 6.63
C GLY A 73 12.43 -2.84 6.53
N LEU A 74 12.05 -3.99 7.06
CA LEU A 74 12.83 -5.21 7.04
C LEU A 74 12.16 -6.22 6.11
N VAL A 75 12.97 -7.01 5.43
CA VAL A 75 12.51 -8.08 4.51
C VAL A 75 13.29 -9.34 4.80
N GLU A 76 12.58 -10.45 4.89
CA GLU A 76 13.13 -11.80 4.96
C GLU A 76 12.55 -12.65 3.84
N VAL A 77 13.37 -13.47 3.22
CA VAL A 77 12.96 -14.34 2.10
C VAL A 77 13.42 -15.76 2.38
N ASP A 78 12.50 -16.70 2.18
CA ASP A 78 12.75 -18.14 2.22
C ASP A 78 12.06 -18.81 1.02
N GLY A 79 12.85 -19.18 0.02
CA GLY A 79 12.35 -19.77 -1.24
C GLY A 79 11.38 -18.84 -1.96
N ASP A 80 10.15 -19.31 -2.14
CA ASP A 80 9.07 -18.58 -2.83
C ASP A 80 8.14 -17.83 -1.88
N ARG A 81 8.53 -17.70 -0.62
CA ARG A 81 7.83 -16.94 0.41
C ARG A 81 8.72 -15.86 0.99
N GLY A 82 8.10 -14.77 1.40
CA GLY A 82 8.79 -13.68 2.08
C GLY A 82 7.92 -13.05 3.15
N ARG A 83 8.57 -12.35 4.05
CA ARG A 83 7.92 -11.53 5.08
C ARG A 83 8.55 -10.14 5.07
N GLY A 84 7.76 -9.16 5.46
CA GLY A 84 8.26 -7.80 5.62
C GLY A 84 7.50 -7.02 6.67
N SER A 85 8.19 -6.04 7.23
CA SER A 85 7.56 -5.07 8.13
C SER A 85 8.00 -3.66 7.72
N TRP A 86 7.05 -2.73 7.71
CA TRP A 86 7.28 -1.38 7.18
C TRP A 86 6.63 -0.33 8.05
N TYR A 87 7.31 0.76 8.28
CA TYR A 87 6.67 1.97 8.79
C TYR A 87 6.20 2.84 7.64
N LEU A 88 5.05 3.48 7.82
CA LEU A 88 4.49 4.37 6.82
C LEU A 88 3.92 5.63 7.46
N ILE A 89 3.96 6.71 6.68
CA ILE A 89 3.26 7.95 6.95
C ILE A 89 2.24 8.14 5.83
N GLU A 90 0.99 8.43 6.19
CA GLU A 90 -0.05 8.75 5.23
C GLU A 90 -0.69 10.08 5.57
N PHE A 91 -0.72 10.93 4.58
CA PHE A 91 -1.43 12.20 4.59
C PHE A 91 -2.67 12.04 3.72
N ASN A 92 -3.83 12.43 4.18
CA ASN A 92 -5.01 12.43 3.34
C ASN A 92 -5.93 13.62 3.60
N HIS A 93 -6.62 14.04 2.54
CA HIS A 93 -7.65 15.05 2.58
C HIS A 93 -8.97 14.39 2.15
N ARG A 94 -10.01 14.59 2.93
CA ARG A 94 -11.35 14.20 2.52
C ARG A 94 -11.92 15.24 1.56
N ALA A 95 -12.68 14.79 0.60
CA ALA A 95 -13.38 15.67 -0.34
C ALA A 95 -14.29 16.68 0.41
N GLN A 96 -14.81 16.25 1.55
CA GLN A 96 -15.55 17.13 2.48
C GLN A 96 -14.96 16.94 3.88
N GLY A 97 -14.33 18.01 4.41
CA GLY A 97 -13.77 18.01 5.75
C GLY A 97 -12.26 18.23 5.79
N ASP A 98 -11.67 17.88 6.91
CA ASP A 98 -10.27 18.12 7.22
C ASP A 98 -9.35 17.00 6.71
N GLY A 99 -8.07 17.27 6.71
CA GLY A 99 -7.03 16.29 6.49
C GLY A 99 -6.75 15.46 7.73
N THR A 100 -6.14 14.30 7.54
CA THR A 100 -5.60 13.46 8.61
C THR A 100 -4.18 13.03 8.31
N LEU A 101 -3.38 12.92 9.37
CA LEU A 101 -2.04 12.35 9.37
C LEU A 101 -2.10 11.01 10.10
N HIS A 102 -1.62 9.98 9.44
CA HIS A 102 -1.47 8.65 10.03
C HIS A 102 0.00 8.27 10.09
N LEU A 103 0.42 7.70 11.20
CA LEU A 103 1.63 6.88 11.30
C LEU A 103 1.19 5.44 11.52
N GLY A 104 1.67 4.55 10.70
CA GLY A 104 1.28 3.15 10.76
C GLY A 104 2.44 2.19 10.55
N HIS A 105 2.12 0.92 10.73
CA HIS A 105 3.02 -0.18 10.51
C HIS A 105 2.31 -1.26 9.70
N TYR A 106 2.97 -1.77 8.69
CA TYR A 106 2.52 -2.95 7.94
C TYR A 106 3.29 -4.18 8.36
N ASP A 107 2.57 -5.29 8.57
CA ASP A 107 3.13 -6.63 8.57
C ASP A 107 2.67 -7.34 7.30
N ASP A 108 3.64 -7.77 6.50
CA ASP A 108 3.41 -8.31 5.18
C ASP A 108 3.88 -9.76 5.06
N GLU A 109 3.14 -10.52 4.27
CA GLU A 109 3.62 -11.77 3.67
C GLU A 109 3.60 -11.63 2.15
N TYR A 110 4.64 -12.19 1.53
CA TYR A 110 4.82 -12.16 0.08
C TYR A 110 4.88 -13.57 -0.50
N VAL A 111 4.46 -13.70 -1.73
CA VAL A 111 4.56 -14.94 -2.50
C VAL A 111 5.15 -14.64 -3.88
N ARG A 112 6.03 -15.53 -4.34
CA ARG A 112 6.53 -15.51 -5.71
C ARG A 112 5.48 -16.10 -6.63
N THR A 113 5.14 -15.36 -7.67
CA THR A 113 4.25 -15.80 -8.75
C THR A 113 5.02 -15.82 -10.08
N PRO A 114 4.46 -16.37 -11.16
CA PRO A 114 5.07 -16.27 -12.50
C PRO A 114 5.36 -14.83 -12.93
N ASP A 115 4.59 -13.88 -12.43
CA ASP A 115 4.73 -12.44 -12.74
C ASP A 115 5.57 -11.68 -11.71
N GLY A 116 6.29 -12.39 -10.84
CA GLY A 116 7.12 -11.82 -9.78
C GLY A 116 6.47 -11.84 -8.40
N TRP A 117 7.08 -11.14 -7.46
CA TRP A 117 6.59 -11.07 -6.09
C TRP A 117 5.26 -10.31 -5.97
N ARG A 118 4.37 -10.80 -5.11
CA ARG A 118 3.07 -10.20 -4.80
C ARG A 118 2.79 -10.23 -3.30
N PHE A 119 1.96 -9.33 -2.81
CA PHE A 119 1.42 -9.42 -1.46
C PHE A 119 0.50 -10.63 -1.36
N ALA A 120 0.84 -11.58 -0.49
CA ALA A 120 -0.03 -12.66 -0.06
C ALA A 120 -0.94 -12.17 1.07
N SER A 121 -0.39 -11.40 2.00
CA SER A 121 -1.17 -10.71 3.02
C SER A 121 -0.52 -9.39 3.43
N ARG A 122 -1.32 -8.46 3.89
CA ARG A 122 -0.89 -7.21 4.52
C ARG A 122 -1.81 -6.90 5.68
N ALA A 123 -1.23 -6.64 6.86
CA ALA A 123 -1.94 -6.17 8.03
C ALA A 123 -1.47 -4.76 8.38
N MET A 124 -2.44 -3.86 8.60
CA MET A 124 -2.18 -2.47 8.99
C MET A 124 -2.36 -2.31 10.51
N HIS A 125 -1.36 -1.76 11.16
CA HIS A 125 -1.41 -1.37 12.56
C HIS A 125 -1.27 0.14 12.66
N MET A 126 -2.28 0.81 13.20
CA MET A 126 -2.25 2.25 13.42
C MET A 126 -1.42 2.56 14.68
N ILE A 127 -0.41 3.42 14.54
CA ILE A 127 0.44 3.88 15.65
C ILE A 127 -0.01 5.26 16.12
N TYR A 128 -0.33 6.14 15.17
CA TYR A 128 -0.76 7.51 15.46
C TYR A 128 -1.77 7.96 14.41
N ARG A 129 -2.76 8.70 14.86
CA ARG A 129 -3.74 9.39 14.01
C ARG A 129 -4.00 10.77 14.57
N GLY A 130 -3.87 11.78 13.74
CA GLY A 130 -4.11 13.17 14.14
C GLY A 130 -4.74 13.97 13.02
N ALA A 131 -5.28 15.13 13.40
CA ALA A 131 -5.74 16.13 12.44
C ALA A 131 -4.56 16.77 11.73
N MET A 132 -4.76 17.17 10.49
CA MET A 132 -3.80 17.88 9.67
C MET A 132 -4.52 18.97 8.89
N ASP A 133 -3.91 20.16 8.82
CA ASP A 133 -4.41 21.23 7.97
C ASP A 133 -4.38 20.78 6.49
N ARG A 134 -5.33 21.24 5.69
CA ARG A 134 -5.39 20.86 4.27
C ARG A 134 -4.16 21.32 3.49
N GLY A 135 -3.57 22.43 3.85
CA GLY A 135 -2.43 22.98 3.14
C GLY A 135 -2.72 23.22 1.65
N VAL A 136 -1.67 23.15 0.85
CA VAL A 136 -1.74 23.24 -0.61
C VAL A 136 -1.24 21.94 -1.21
N VAL A 137 -2.11 21.28 -1.96
CA VAL A 137 -1.75 20.06 -2.70
C VAL A 137 -1.28 20.43 -4.10
N VAL A 138 -0.09 19.97 -4.45
CA VAL A 138 0.44 20.08 -5.81
C VAL A 138 0.32 18.72 -6.48
N PRO A 139 -0.46 18.59 -7.56
CA PRO A 139 -0.64 17.32 -8.24
C PRO A 139 0.67 16.75 -8.77
N LEU A 140 0.81 15.43 -8.71
CA LEU A 140 1.91 14.74 -9.37
C LEU A 140 1.80 14.93 -10.90
N PRO A 141 2.93 15.10 -11.59
CA PRO A 141 2.92 15.06 -13.05
C PRO A 141 2.47 13.68 -13.54
N PRO A 142 1.86 13.59 -14.73
CA PRO A 142 1.55 12.30 -15.33
C PRO A 142 2.83 11.48 -15.52
N ARG A 143 2.70 10.15 -15.49
CA ARG A 143 3.82 9.28 -15.80
C ARG A 143 4.28 9.55 -17.23
N GLY A 144 5.59 9.66 -17.42
CA GLY A 144 6.17 9.76 -18.76
C GLY A 144 5.95 8.46 -19.54
N PRO A 145 6.01 8.51 -20.88
CA PRO A 145 5.94 7.30 -21.70
C PRO A 145 7.07 6.34 -21.33
N GLY A 146 6.73 5.12 -20.92
CA GLY A 146 7.68 4.06 -20.61
C GLY A 146 8.16 3.98 -19.14
N SER A 147 7.49 4.62 -18.21
CA SER A 147 7.75 4.49 -16.75
C SER A 147 6.83 3.46 -16.09
#